data_1ae00a10ac07c7e56e410eff5bc03b22
#
_entry.id   1ae00a10ac07c7e56e410eff5bc03b22
#
_cell.length_a   1.000
_cell.length_b   1.000
_cell.length_c   1.000
_cell.angle_alpha   90.00
_cell.angle_beta   90.00
_cell.angle_gamma   90.00
#
_symmetry.space_group_name_H-M   'P 1'
#
loop_
_entity.id
_entity.type
_entity.pdbx_description
1 polymer ?
#
loop_
_entity_poly.entity_id
_entity_poly.type
_entity_poly.pdbx_seq_one_letter_code
_entity_poly.pdbx_strand_id
1 'polypeptide(L)'
;MKLEELLAKASLKGIGRGIGLDVQMVDGYLQCTPLDPDDSRYSTDFILPSMKMVGDCRANDFDFFQPALAAGLLTEEQMHHAAERYHLGKTKSGRPIFWLIDDMLNPLDAHIAPDFWISTTLRTREPLLEYWQVRHCLFGLHLLTNSKLSAPVAIVENEQSAVILSELFPETIWMAYVSIPHLNTNLLAPLQGRTVTIYPRTDYTKSNYLFFLDYANHVRSLHSLNLHVDATLEHHATDSQKSSCIDILDFILQS
;
A
#
# COMPACT_ATOMS: atom_id res chain seq x y z
N MET A 1 0.22 -18.71 19.69
CA MET A 1 0.85 -18.06 20.87
C MET A 1 0.38 -16.63 20.87
N LYS A 2 -0.33 -16.19 21.90
CA LYS A 2 -0.83 -14.81 21.97
C LYS A 2 0.34 -13.86 22.23
N LEU A 3 0.22 -12.62 21.74
CA LEU A 3 1.24 -11.57 21.93
C LEU A 3 1.61 -11.41 23.42
N GLU A 4 0.61 -11.51 24.31
CA GLU A 4 0.78 -11.47 25.76
C GLU A 4 1.70 -12.58 26.29
N GLU A 5 1.68 -13.77 25.70
CA GLU A 5 2.55 -14.89 26.08
C GLU A 5 3.99 -14.68 25.59
N LEU A 6 4.16 -14.04 24.42
CA LEU A 6 5.46 -13.59 23.92
C LEU A 6 6.03 -12.47 24.79
N LEU A 7 5.20 -11.53 25.18
CA LEU A 7 5.54 -10.40 26.04
C LEU A 7 5.96 -10.88 27.43
N ALA A 8 5.24 -11.85 28.00
CA ALA A 8 5.56 -12.44 29.29
C ALA A 8 6.87 -13.27 29.25
N LYS A 9 7.14 -13.98 28.15
CA LYS A 9 8.35 -14.81 27.99
C LYS A 9 9.60 -14.03 27.64
N ALA A 10 9.47 -12.93 26.88
CA ALA A 10 10.61 -12.17 26.38
C ALA A 10 11.05 -11.03 27.31
N SER A 11 10.29 -10.73 28.40
CA SER A 11 10.56 -9.55 29.22
C SER A 11 10.81 -8.30 28.35
N LEU A 12 9.79 -7.87 27.59
CA LEU A 12 9.92 -6.73 26.67
C LEU A 12 10.48 -5.48 27.35
N LYS A 13 10.19 -5.29 28.65
CA LYS A 13 10.87 -4.25 29.44
C LYS A 13 12.39 -4.46 29.54
N GLY A 14 12.84 -5.70 29.61
CA GLY A 14 14.27 -6.02 29.61
C GLY A 14 14.90 -5.78 28.24
N ILE A 15 14.19 -6.17 27.18
CA ILE A 15 14.63 -5.93 25.79
C ILE A 15 14.60 -4.46 25.48
N GLY A 16 13.50 -3.74 25.78
CA GLY A 16 13.40 -2.29 25.59
C GLY A 16 14.51 -1.53 26.31
N ARG A 17 14.81 -1.88 27.57
CA ARG A 17 15.93 -1.29 28.32
C ARG A 17 17.28 -1.59 27.68
N GLY A 18 17.48 -2.78 27.15
CA GLY A 18 18.73 -3.16 26.45
C GLY A 18 18.99 -2.32 25.19
N ILE A 19 17.92 -1.80 24.56
CA ILE A 19 18.01 -0.90 23.39
C ILE A 19 17.70 0.55 23.71
N GLY A 20 17.53 0.91 24.98
CA GLY A 20 17.28 2.31 25.41
C GLY A 20 15.84 2.77 25.27
N LEU A 21 14.87 1.87 25.25
CA LEU A 21 13.42 2.19 25.17
C LEU A 21 12.67 1.69 26.41
N ASP A 22 11.72 2.49 26.91
CA ASP A 22 10.64 2.03 27.77
C ASP A 22 9.47 1.57 26.90
N VAL A 23 9.07 0.30 27.07
CA VAL A 23 8.04 -0.34 26.25
C VAL A 23 6.83 -0.63 27.12
N GLN A 24 5.68 -0.09 26.77
CA GLN A 24 4.42 -0.26 27.47
C GLN A 24 3.30 -0.70 26.52
N MET A 25 2.33 -1.45 27.04
CA MET A 25 1.07 -1.71 26.33
C MET A 25 0.04 -0.66 26.73
N VAL A 26 -0.47 0.09 25.76
CA VAL A 26 -1.53 1.08 25.94
C VAL A 26 -2.64 0.76 24.93
N ASP A 27 -3.82 0.48 25.39
CA ASP A 27 -5.02 0.16 24.59
C ASP A 27 -4.80 -0.94 23.53
N GLY A 28 -3.99 -1.93 23.88
CA GLY A 28 -3.65 -3.05 22.97
C GLY A 28 -2.52 -2.75 21.97
N TYR A 29 -1.88 -1.60 22.07
CA TYR A 29 -0.72 -1.20 21.26
C TYR A 29 0.55 -1.12 22.09
N LEU A 30 1.69 -1.42 21.46
CA LEU A 30 2.99 -1.14 22.06
C LEU A 30 3.32 0.34 21.92
N GLN A 31 3.47 1.00 23.06
CA GLN A 31 4.03 2.36 23.12
C GLN A 31 5.48 2.26 23.59
N CYS A 32 6.39 2.87 22.86
CA CYS A 32 7.79 2.93 23.19
C CYS A 32 8.23 4.37 23.39
N THR A 33 8.91 4.62 24.48
CA THR A 33 9.44 5.94 24.82
C THR A 33 10.95 5.81 25.03
N PRO A 34 11.80 6.68 24.47
CA PRO A 34 13.22 6.69 24.80
C PRO A 34 13.42 6.83 26.30
N LEU A 35 14.33 5.99 26.86
CA LEU A 35 14.72 6.12 28.27
C LEU A 35 15.54 7.39 28.51
N ASP A 36 16.28 7.82 27.50
CA ASP A 36 16.99 9.08 27.46
C ASP A 36 16.38 9.94 26.34
N PRO A 37 15.69 11.05 26.68
CA PRO A 37 15.09 11.95 25.69
C PRO A 37 16.10 12.60 24.74
N ASP A 38 17.37 12.69 25.14
CA ASP A 38 18.45 13.29 24.37
C ASP A 38 19.23 12.26 23.55
N ASP A 39 18.85 10.97 23.61
CA ASP A 39 19.47 9.93 22.81
C ASP A 39 19.13 10.09 21.33
N SER A 40 20.07 10.65 20.57
CA SER A 40 19.92 10.93 19.14
C SER A 40 19.70 9.69 18.26
N ARG A 41 19.86 8.49 18.81
CA ARG A 41 19.52 7.23 18.12
C ARG A 41 18.01 7.05 17.99
N TYR A 42 17.26 7.66 18.89
CA TYR A 42 15.81 7.66 18.92
C TYR A 42 15.33 9.09 18.75
N SER A 43 15.10 9.50 17.52
CA SER A 43 14.35 10.74 17.29
C SER A 43 13.01 10.59 18.04
N THR A 44 12.75 11.48 18.99
CA THR A 44 11.50 11.53 19.77
C THR A 44 10.28 11.84 18.90
N ASP A 45 10.51 12.24 17.68
CA ASP A 45 9.51 12.46 16.68
C ASP A 45 9.22 11.13 15.97
N PHE A 46 8.40 10.27 16.60
CA PHE A 46 7.54 9.36 15.85
C PHE A 46 6.59 10.25 15.06
N ILE A 47 7.08 10.82 13.98
CA ILE A 47 6.25 11.60 13.07
C ILE A 47 5.41 10.57 12.32
N LEU A 48 4.25 10.25 12.87
CA LEU A 48 3.19 9.68 12.05
C LEU A 48 3.00 10.66 10.88
N PRO A 49 2.92 10.16 9.65
CA PRO A 49 2.59 11.01 8.53
C PRO A 49 1.36 11.87 8.87
N SER A 50 1.39 13.13 8.48
CA SER A 50 0.25 14.03 8.70
C SER A 50 -0.23 14.57 7.36
N MET A 51 -1.49 14.98 7.25
CA MET A 51 -1.99 15.62 6.03
C MET A 51 -1.22 16.88 5.67
N LYS A 52 -0.63 17.56 6.67
CA LYS A 52 0.30 18.66 6.40
C LYS A 52 1.55 18.17 5.65
N MET A 53 2.15 17.08 6.08
CA MET A 53 3.32 16.48 5.43
C MET A 53 2.98 16.01 4.01
N VAL A 54 1.80 15.40 3.81
CA VAL A 54 1.27 15.04 2.49
C VAL A 54 1.20 16.28 1.59
N GLY A 55 0.66 17.39 2.10
CA GLY A 55 0.55 18.65 1.37
C GLY A 55 1.92 19.29 1.06
N ASP A 56 2.85 19.27 2.01
CA ASP A 56 4.19 19.85 1.86
C ASP A 56 5.05 19.10 0.82
N CYS A 57 4.78 17.81 0.59
CA CYS A 57 5.48 16.96 -0.39
C CYS A 57 4.79 16.88 -1.76
N ARG A 58 3.63 17.51 -1.94
CA ARG A 58 2.80 17.36 -3.15
C ARG A 58 3.57 17.68 -4.43
N ALA A 59 3.39 16.85 -5.43
CA ALA A 59 3.92 17.00 -6.77
C ALA A 59 2.93 16.47 -7.82
N ASN A 60 3.06 16.90 -9.07
CA ASN A 60 2.16 16.52 -10.15
C ASN A 60 2.89 16.10 -11.44
N ASP A 61 4.22 16.11 -11.44
CA ASP A 61 5.07 15.73 -12.56
C ASP A 61 5.83 14.43 -12.21
N PHE A 62 5.55 13.33 -12.88
CA PHE A 62 6.19 12.03 -12.59
C PHE A 62 6.54 11.30 -13.87
N ASP A 63 7.76 10.78 -13.95
CA ASP A 63 8.26 10.07 -15.12
C ASP A 63 7.47 8.80 -15.44
N PHE A 64 6.85 8.16 -14.45
CA PHE A 64 6.07 6.95 -14.66
C PHE A 64 4.79 7.16 -15.50
N PHE A 65 4.34 8.40 -15.71
CA PHE A 65 3.26 8.71 -16.64
C PHE A 65 3.71 8.71 -18.12
N GLN A 66 5.02 8.85 -18.38
CA GLN A 66 5.53 9.04 -19.74
C GLN A 66 5.14 7.93 -20.73
N PRO A 67 5.13 6.63 -20.38
CA PRO A 67 4.68 5.59 -21.29
C PRO A 67 3.23 5.79 -21.74
N ALA A 68 2.32 6.15 -20.83
CA ALA A 68 0.92 6.36 -21.14
C ALA A 68 0.67 7.67 -21.92
N LEU A 69 1.43 8.73 -21.63
CA LEU A 69 1.41 9.99 -22.39
C LEU A 69 1.92 9.76 -23.83
N ALA A 70 3.06 9.07 -23.98
CA ALA A 70 3.65 8.79 -25.28
C ALA A 70 2.76 7.88 -26.15
N ALA A 71 2.03 6.96 -25.53
CA ALA A 71 1.03 6.13 -26.19
C ALA A 71 -0.27 6.88 -26.54
N GLY A 72 -0.42 8.13 -26.10
CA GLY A 72 -1.65 8.92 -26.31
C GLY A 72 -2.85 8.42 -25.48
N LEU A 73 -2.62 7.59 -24.48
CA LEU A 73 -3.66 7.06 -23.60
C LEU A 73 -4.05 8.03 -22.49
N LEU A 74 -3.16 8.93 -22.11
CA LEU A 74 -3.39 10.00 -21.13
C LEU A 74 -3.03 11.35 -21.70
N THR A 75 -3.64 12.40 -21.16
CA THR A 75 -3.26 13.80 -21.35
C THR A 75 -2.50 14.31 -20.11
N GLU A 76 -1.77 15.42 -20.26
CA GLU A 76 -1.12 16.08 -19.11
C GLU A 76 -2.13 16.53 -18.05
N GLU A 77 -3.33 16.95 -18.46
CA GLU A 77 -4.41 17.32 -17.54
C GLU A 77 -4.86 16.13 -16.69
N GLN A 78 -5.05 14.96 -17.31
CA GLN A 78 -5.38 13.71 -16.60
C GLN A 78 -4.23 13.28 -15.66
N MET A 79 -2.97 13.42 -16.09
CA MET A 79 -1.82 13.17 -15.23
C MET A 79 -1.86 14.04 -13.96
N HIS A 80 -2.10 15.35 -14.12
CA HIS A 80 -2.19 16.27 -12.97
C HIS A 80 -3.38 15.94 -12.08
N HIS A 81 -4.53 15.64 -12.67
CA HIS A 81 -5.73 15.23 -11.94
C HIS A 81 -5.48 13.94 -11.11
N ALA A 82 -4.85 12.93 -11.72
CA ALA A 82 -4.51 11.69 -11.01
C ALA A 82 -3.53 11.94 -9.85
N ALA A 83 -2.49 12.75 -10.09
CA ALA A 83 -1.52 13.09 -9.06
C ALA A 83 -2.17 13.81 -7.86
N GLU A 84 -3.09 14.73 -8.12
CA GLU A 84 -3.84 15.42 -7.08
C GLU A 84 -4.80 14.49 -6.35
N ARG A 85 -5.55 13.67 -7.09
CA ARG A 85 -6.55 12.72 -6.57
C ARG A 85 -5.93 11.70 -5.63
N TYR A 86 -4.73 11.21 -5.92
CA TYR A 86 -4.00 10.25 -5.09
C TYR A 86 -3.03 10.89 -4.10
N HIS A 87 -3.02 12.22 -4.00
CA HIS A 87 -2.11 12.98 -3.14
C HIS A 87 -0.64 12.63 -3.36
N LEU A 88 -0.23 12.42 -4.61
CA LEU A 88 1.15 12.03 -4.92
C LEU A 88 2.15 13.09 -4.45
N GLY A 89 3.29 12.63 -3.98
CA GLY A 89 4.36 13.47 -3.50
C GLY A 89 5.71 13.15 -4.13
N LYS A 90 6.68 14.05 -3.93
CA LYS A 90 8.09 13.83 -4.26
C LYS A 90 8.99 14.12 -3.07
N THR A 91 10.03 13.33 -2.93
CA THR A 91 11.15 13.65 -2.04
C THR A 91 11.98 14.80 -2.62
N LYS A 92 12.85 15.39 -1.81
CA LYS A 92 13.81 16.40 -2.28
C LYS A 92 14.76 15.88 -3.38
N SER A 93 14.96 14.58 -3.46
CA SER A 93 15.74 13.92 -4.52
C SER A 93 14.92 13.53 -5.76
N GLY A 94 13.64 13.91 -5.83
CA GLY A 94 12.77 13.67 -6.97
C GLY A 94 12.06 12.30 -6.99
N ARG A 95 12.23 11.47 -5.94
CA ARG A 95 11.60 10.15 -5.89
C ARG A 95 10.12 10.26 -5.59
N PRO A 96 9.24 9.48 -6.25
CA PRO A 96 7.82 9.46 -5.96
C PRO A 96 7.52 8.99 -4.54
N ILE A 97 6.51 9.61 -3.92
CA ILE A 97 5.95 9.22 -2.62
C ILE A 97 4.49 8.83 -2.84
N PHE A 98 4.14 7.60 -2.47
CA PHE A 98 2.78 7.05 -2.49
C PHE A 98 2.28 6.93 -1.06
N TRP A 99 1.37 7.84 -0.67
CA TRP A 99 0.84 7.90 0.69
C TRP A 99 -0.24 6.85 0.91
N LEU A 100 -0.12 6.07 1.98
CA LEU A 100 -1.19 5.20 2.46
C LEU A 100 -2.11 6.00 3.37
N ILE A 101 -3.24 6.43 2.84
CA ILE A 101 -4.24 7.23 3.54
C ILE A 101 -5.50 6.38 3.68
N ASP A 102 -6.00 6.23 4.90
CA ASP A 102 -7.19 5.44 5.18
C ASP A 102 -8.50 6.14 4.72
N ASP A 103 -9.62 5.46 4.88
CA ASP A 103 -10.96 5.95 4.54
C ASP A 103 -11.48 7.03 5.50
N MET A 104 -10.74 7.33 6.58
CA MET A 104 -10.98 8.46 7.48
C MET A 104 -10.05 9.64 7.20
N LEU A 105 -9.27 9.58 6.11
CA LEU A 105 -8.26 10.57 5.72
C LEU A 105 -7.06 10.68 6.68
N ASN A 106 -6.74 9.63 7.41
CA ASN A 106 -5.53 9.57 8.21
C ASN A 106 -4.39 8.98 7.36
N PRO A 107 -3.28 9.68 7.15
CA PRO A 107 -2.11 9.10 6.54
C PRO A 107 -1.43 8.15 7.54
N LEU A 108 -1.28 6.89 7.14
CA LEU A 108 -0.75 5.82 7.99
C LEU A 108 0.74 5.57 7.73
N ASP A 109 1.14 5.60 6.46
CA ASP A 109 2.51 5.36 5.99
C ASP A 109 2.69 5.96 4.60
N ALA A 110 3.90 5.84 4.04
CA ALA A 110 4.14 6.11 2.64
C ALA A 110 5.22 5.20 2.07
N HIS A 111 4.98 4.75 0.84
CA HIS A 111 5.97 4.06 0.03
C HIS A 111 6.72 5.09 -0.82
N ILE A 112 8.06 5.09 -0.70
CA ILE A 112 8.96 5.91 -1.53
C ILE A 112 9.63 4.98 -2.52
N ALA A 113 9.15 4.98 -3.75
CA ALA A 113 9.64 4.07 -4.77
C ALA A 113 11.16 4.23 -5.02
N PRO A 114 11.90 3.13 -5.33
CA PRO A 114 11.37 1.77 -5.47
C PRO A 114 11.23 0.98 -4.16
N ASP A 115 11.96 1.28 -3.08
CA ASP A 115 12.16 0.28 -2.03
C ASP A 115 12.08 0.82 -0.59
N PHE A 116 11.55 2.02 -0.37
CA PHE A 116 11.56 2.63 0.95
C PHE A 116 10.14 2.90 1.49
N TRP A 117 9.95 2.55 2.76
CA TRP A 117 8.79 2.96 3.55
C TRP A 117 9.20 4.06 4.53
N ILE A 118 8.36 5.07 4.73
CA ILE A 118 8.62 6.10 5.75
C ILE A 118 8.74 5.43 7.11
N SER A 119 7.87 4.50 7.44
CA SER A 119 7.93 3.73 8.68
C SER A 119 9.25 2.96 8.86
N THR A 120 9.94 2.54 7.79
CA THR A 120 11.25 1.87 7.90
C THR A 120 12.40 2.84 8.05
N THR A 121 12.29 4.07 7.58
CA THR A 121 13.29 5.11 7.83
C THR A 121 13.23 5.63 9.26
N LEU A 122 12.04 5.58 9.87
CA LEU A 122 11.82 5.88 11.29
C LEU A 122 12.17 4.69 12.20
N ARG A 123 12.23 3.48 11.66
CA ARG A 123 12.71 2.28 12.33
C ARG A 123 14.23 2.32 12.32
N THR A 124 14.80 2.90 13.35
CA THR A 124 16.22 2.73 13.59
C THR A 124 16.56 1.24 13.62
N ARG A 125 17.51 0.84 12.89
CA ARG A 125 18.40 -0.33 12.76
C ARG A 125 18.20 -1.57 13.66
N GLU A 126 17.11 -1.69 14.46
CA GLU A 126 16.94 -2.76 15.44
C GLU A 126 15.81 -3.73 15.05
N PRO A 127 16.06 -5.04 15.03
CA PRO A 127 15.11 -6.07 14.56
C PRO A 127 13.85 -6.24 15.43
N LEU A 128 13.81 -5.61 16.61
CA LEU A 128 12.66 -5.70 17.52
C LEU A 128 11.41 -4.98 17.06
N LEU A 129 11.57 -4.07 16.10
CA LEU A 129 10.46 -3.28 15.55
C LEU A 129 9.69 -4.01 14.43
N GLU A 130 10.12 -5.21 14.02
CA GLU A 130 9.37 -6.06 13.08
C GLU A 130 7.98 -6.49 13.61
N TYR A 131 7.77 -6.44 14.92
CA TYR A 131 6.49 -6.75 15.56
C TYR A 131 5.50 -5.58 15.59
N TRP A 132 5.91 -4.40 15.17
CA TRP A 132 5.01 -3.27 15.08
C TRP A 132 4.16 -3.45 13.83
N GLN A 133 2.92 -3.83 14.04
CA GLN A 133 1.91 -3.72 12.99
C GLN A 133 1.69 -2.23 12.69
N VAL A 134 2.54 -1.69 11.83
CA VAL A 134 2.19 -0.44 11.15
C VAL A 134 0.83 -0.72 10.50
N ARG A 135 -0.17 0.08 10.81
CA ARG A 135 -1.47 -0.05 10.17
C ARG A 135 -1.28 0.30 8.71
N HIS A 136 -1.15 -0.73 7.88
CA HIS A 136 -1.17 -0.56 6.44
C HIS A 136 -2.62 -0.56 5.98
N CYS A 137 -2.91 0.28 4.98
CA CYS A 137 -4.12 0.22 4.21
C CYS A 137 -3.76 0.05 2.72
N LEU A 138 -4.76 -0.21 1.89
CA LEU A 138 -4.56 -0.14 0.44
C LEU A 138 -4.19 1.28 0.04
N PHE A 139 -3.24 1.43 -0.87
CA PHE A 139 -3.01 2.69 -1.55
C PHE A 139 -4.27 3.07 -2.33
N GLY A 140 -4.72 4.30 -2.20
CA GLY A 140 -5.98 4.77 -2.80
C GLY A 140 -7.23 4.52 -1.94
N LEU A 141 -7.12 3.96 -0.72
CA LEU A 141 -8.28 3.68 0.15
C LEU A 141 -9.09 4.94 0.48
N HIS A 142 -8.44 6.08 0.64
CA HIS A 142 -9.09 7.38 0.89
C HIS A 142 -10.12 7.78 -0.19
N LEU A 143 -10.03 7.23 -1.39
CA LEU A 143 -10.99 7.49 -2.47
C LEU A 143 -12.40 6.98 -2.16
N LEU A 144 -12.53 6.06 -1.19
CA LEU A 144 -13.83 5.58 -0.74
C LEU A 144 -14.68 6.67 -0.09
N THR A 145 -14.04 7.66 0.56
CA THR A 145 -14.70 8.72 1.34
C THR A 145 -15.76 9.48 0.52
N ASN A 146 -15.45 9.73 -0.76
CA ASN A 146 -16.33 10.47 -1.65
C ASN A 146 -17.00 9.60 -2.74
N SER A 147 -16.91 8.26 -2.61
CA SER A 147 -17.41 7.35 -3.62
C SER A 147 -18.76 6.71 -3.23
N LYS A 148 -19.59 6.42 -4.23
CA LYS A 148 -20.80 5.63 -4.02
C LYS A 148 -20.43 4.20 -3.64
N LEU A 149 -21.20 3.57 -2.76
CA LEU A 149 -21.00 2.16 -2.39
C LEU A 149 -21.09 1.21 -3.61
N SER A 150 -21.86 1.58 -4.63
CA SER A 150 -22.01 0.81 -5.87
C SER A 150 -20.84 0.95 -6.83
N ALA A 151 -19.91 1.89 -6.61
CA ALA A 151 -18.75 2.02 -7.47
C ALA A 151 -17.84 0.79 -7.32
N PRO A 152 -17.49 0.11 -8.43
CA PRO A 152 -16.60 -1.04 -8.38
C PRO A 152 -15.19 -0.63 -7.92
N VAL A 153 -14.52 -1.55 -7.26
CA VAL A 153 -13.13 -1.39 -6.82
C VAL A 153 -12.26 -2.38 -7.59
N ALA A 154 -11.15 -1.89 -8.12
CA ALA A 154 -10.11 -2.71 -8.74
C ALA A 154 -8.81 -2.60 -7.93
N ILE A 155 -8.14 -3.72 -7.73
CA ILE A 155 -6.90 -3.79 -6.95
C ILE A 155 -5.80 -4.36 -7.83
N VAL A 156 -4.70 -3.63 -7.95
CA VAL A 156 -3.46 -4.02 -8.62
C VAL A 156 -2.31 -4.10 -7.61
N GLU A 157 -1.15 -4.58 -8.04
CA GLU A 157 0.03 -4.59 -7.17
C GLU A 157 0.65 -3.21 -7.02
N ASN A 158 0.84 -2.52 -8.14
CA ASN A 158 1.67 -1.33 -8.25
C ASN A 158 0.82 -0.05 -8.13
N GLU A 159 1.28 0.89 -7.30
CA GLU A 159 0.61 2.19 -7.11
C GLU A 159 0.58 3.01 -8.40
N GLN A 160 1.66 2.97 -9.20
CA GLN A 160 1.73 3.71 -10.47
C GLN A 160 0.64 3.22 -11.43
N SER A 161 0.44 1.89 -11.48
CA SER A 161 -0.60 1.27 -12.30
C SER A 161 -1.99 1.69 -11.82
N ALA A 162 -2.24 1.69 -10.50
CA ALA A 162 -3.52 2.15 -9.94
C ALA A 162 -3.83 3.60 -10.34
N VAL A 163 -2.84 4.48 -10.24
CA VAL A 163 -2.97 5.90 -10.57
C VAL A 163 -3.30 6.10 -12.05
N ILE A 164 -2.57 5.45 -12.96
CA ILE A 164 -2.79 5.58 -14.40
C ILE A 164 -4.14 4.97 -14.82
N LEU A 165 -4.44 3.77 -14.33
CA LEU A 165 -5.70 3.07 -14.64
C LEU A 165 -6.92 3.84 -14.16
N SER A 166 -6.80 4.65 -13.11
CA SER A 166 -7.91 5.46 -12.60
C SER A 166 -8.35 6.55 -13.58
N GLU A 167 -7.48 7.02 -14.45
CA GLU A 167 -7.82 7.98 -15.49
C GLU A 167 -8.30 7.29 -16.78
N LEU A 168 -7.80 6.08 -17.04
CA LEU A 168 -8.26 5.28 -18.19
C LEU A 168 -9.66 4.69 -17.96
N PHE A 169 -9.96 4.34 -16.71
CA PHE A 169 -11.22 3.71 -16.30
C PHE A 169 -11.83 4.44 -15.09
N PRO A 170 -12.31 5.67 -15.25
CA PRO A 170 -12.73 6.56 -14.15
C PRO A 170 -13.97 6.07 -13.38
N GLU A 171 -14.74 5.13 -13.95
CA GLU A 171 -15.90 4.52 -13.29
C GLU A 171 -15.50 3.56 -12.15
N THR A 172 -14.22 3.15 -12.10
CA THR A 172 -13.67 2.19 -11.16
C THR A 172 -12.73 2.88 -10.18
N ILE A 173 -12.80 2.53 -8.92
CA ILE A 173 -11.85 2.99 -7.90
C ILE A 173 -10.66 2.05 -7.92
N TRP A 174 -9.52 2.56 -8.39
CA TRP A 174 -8.29 1.78 -8.47
C TRP A 174 -7.45 1.94 -7.21
N MET A 175 -6.99 0.81 -6.68
CA MET A 175 -6.19 0.71 -5.47
C MET A 175 -4.98 -0.19 -5.70
N ALA A 176 -3.96 -0.09 -4.83
CA ALA A 176 -2.85 -1.02 -4.87
C ALA A 176 -2.57 -1.64 -3.50
N TYR A 177 -2.12 -2.93 -3.51
CA TYR A 177 -1.71 -3.64 -2.30
C TYR A 177 -0.20 -3.53 -2.02
N VAL A 178 0.57 -3.01 -2.94
CA VAL A 178 2.00 -2.73 -2.92
C VAL A 178 2.90 -3.97 -2.86
N SER A 179 2.62 -4.91 -1.97
CA SER A 179 3.36 -6.19 -1.94
C SER A 179 2.57 -7.30 -1.24
N ILE A 180 2.78 -8.54 -1.70
CA ILE A 180 2.12 -9.73 -1.15
C ILE A 180 2.37 -9.92 0.37
N PRO A 181 3.59 -9.70 0.93
CA PRO A 181 3.81 -9.82 2.36
C PRO A 181 2.95 -8.90 3.24
N HIS A 182 2.45 -7.79 2.69
CA HIS A 182 1.55 -6.87 3.40
C HIS A 182 0.07 -7.25 3.28
N LEU A 183 -0.27 -8.19 2.37
CA LEU A 183 -1.63 -8.69 2.23
C LEU A 183 -2.02 -9.51 3.45
N ASN A 184 -2.98 -8.98 4.21
CA ASN A 184 -3.70 -9.73 5.23
C ASN A 184 -5.21 -9.60 4.98
N THR A 185 -5.99 -10.48 5.58
CA THR A 185 -7.43 -10.53 5.34
C THR A 185 -8.18 -9.26 5.78
N ASN A 186 -7.65 -8.55 6.78
CA ASN A 186 -8.27 -7.33 7.30
C ASN A 186 -8.04 -6.12 6.37
N LEU A 187 -7.04 -6.18 5.48
CA LEU A 187 -6.74 -5.11 4.53
C LEU A 187 -7.93 -4.78 3.63
N LEU A 188 -8.73 -5.79 3.30
CA LEU A 188 -9.92 -5.65 2.45
C LEU A 188 -11.21 -5.38 3.24
N ALA A 189 -11.19 -5.39 4.57
CA ALA A 189 -12.38 -5.15 5.40
C ALA A 189 -13.12 -3.83 5.09
N PRO A 190 -12.43 -2.70 4.80
CA PRO A 190 -13.10 -1.45 4.42
C PRO A 190 -13.89 -1.53 3.09
N LEU A 191 -13.66 -2.56 2.28
CA LEU A 191 -14.33 -2.76 0.99
C LEU A 191 -15.63 -3.55 1.11
N GLN A 192 -16.07 -3.88 2.32
CA GLN A 192 -17.30 -4.63 2.54
C GLN A 192 -18.51 -3.97 1.89
N GLY A 193 -19.35 -4.78 1.21
CA GLY A 193 -20.52 -4.31 0.49
C GLY A 193 -20.24 -3.80 -0.93
N ARG A 194 -18.97 -3.77 -1.38
CA ARG A 194 -18.58 -3.38 -2.73
C ARG A 194 -18.26 -4.60 -3.60
N THR A 195 -18.35 -4.43 -4.90
CA THR A 195 -17.76 -5.38 -5.86
C THR A 195 -16.29 -5.05 -6.02
N VAL A 196 -15.43 -6.02 -5.75
CA VAL A 196 -13.97 -5.89 -5.77
C VAL A 196 -13.38 -6.87 -6.77
N THR A 197 -12.48 -6.39 -7.63
CA THR A 197 -11.74 -7.24 -8.57
C THR A 197 -10.25 -7.05 -8.35
N ILE A 198 -9.52 -8.14 -8.11
CA ILE A 198 -8.06 -8.14 -8.06
C ILE A 198 -7.55 -8.50 -9.45
N TYR A 199 -6.58 -7.72 -9.95
CA TYR A 199 -5.84 -7.95 -11.19
C TYR A 199 -4.42 -8.39 -10.86
N PRO A 200 -4.15 -9.69 -10.73
CA PRO A 200 -2.80 -10.19 -10.46
C PRO A 200 -1.87 -9.88 -11.61
N ARG A 201 -0.58 -9.68 -11.32
CA ARG A 201 0.45 -9.76 -12.35
C ARG A 201 0.48 -11.19 -12.92
N THR A 202 0.72 -11.31 -14.20
CA THR A 202 0.93 -12.63 -14.78
C THR A 202 2.34 -13.15 -14.51
N ASP A 203 2.50 -14.46 -14.53
CA ASP A 203 3.78 -15.14 -14.52
C ASP A 203 3.68 -16.44 -15.33
N TYR A 204 4.82 -16.98 -15.73
CA TYR A 204 4.88 -18.18 -16.58
C TYR A 204 4.24 -19.41 -15.90
N THR A 205 4.30 -19.48 -14.57
CA THR A 205 3.80 -20.61 -13.78
C THR A 205 2.37 -20.43 -13.28
N LYS A 206 1.76 -19.27 -13.51
CA LYS A 206 0.46 -18.83 -12.97
C LYS A 206 0.42 -18.77 -11.45
N SER A 207 1.55 -18.70 -10.79
CA SER A 207 1.63 -18.77 -9.33
C SER A 207 0.94 -17.57 -8.67
N ASN A 208 1.09 -16.36 -9.21
CA ASN A 208 0.40 -15.17 -8.73
C ASN A 208 -1.12 -15.31 -8.84
N TYR A 209 -1.61 -15.73 -10.00
CA TYR A 209 -3.03 -15.92 -10.22
C TYR A 209 -3.63 -16.95 -9.26
N LEU A 210 -2.98 -18.12 -9.12
CA LEU A 210 -3.42 -19.18 -8.20
C LEU A 210 -3.39 -18.73 -6.74
N PHE A 211 -2.36 -17.98 -6.34
CA PHE A 211 -2.28 -17.38 -5.02
C PHE A 211 -3.48 -16.48 -4.74
N PHE A 212 -3.84 -15.59 -5.68
CA PHE A 212 -4.98 -14.69 -5.48
C PHE A 212 -6.32 -15.41 -5.53
N LEU A 213 -6.46 -16.50 -6.27
CA LEU A 213 -7.67 -17.35 -6.20
C LEU A 213 -7.86 -17.93 -4.80
N ASP A 214 -6.78 -18.48 -4.21
CA ASP A 214 -6.82 -19.04 -2.86
C ASP A 214 -7.08 -17.94 -1.82
N TYR A 215 -6.37 -16.83 -1.91
CA TYR A 215 -6.56 -15.65 -1.07
C TYR A 215 -8.01 -15.13 -1.14
N ALA A 216 -8.58 -14.99 -2.33
CA ALA A 216 -9.95 -14.53 -2.52
C ALA A 216 -10.97 -15.49 -1.89
N ASN A 217 -10.77 -16.80 -2.02
CA ASN A 217 -11.64 -17.80 -1.38
C ASN A 217 -11.60 -17.68 0.14
N HIS A 218 -10.41 -17.47 0.70
CA HIS A 218 -10.23 -17.29 2.14
C HIS A 218 -10.91 -15.99 2.63
N VAL A 219 -10.67 -14.87 1.96
CA VAL A 219 -11.26 -13.57 2.32
C VAL A 219 -12.79 -13.57 2.21
N ARG A 220 -13.35 -14.17 1.16
CA ARG A 220 -14.80 -14.30 1.01
C ARG A 220 -15.45 -15.02 2.18
N SER A 221 -14.77 -16.05 2.71
CA SER A 221 -15.27 -16.80 3.86
C SER A 221 -15.29 -16.01 5.16
N LEU A 222 -14.39 -15.03 5.30
CA LEU A 222 -14.25 -14.23 6.52
C LEU A 222 -15.09 -12.95 6.52
N HIS A 223 -15.16 -12.26 5.39
CA HIS A 223 -15.66 -10.87 5.32
C HIS A 223 -16.91 -10.69 4.45
N SER A 224 -17.49 -11.75 3.89
CA SER A 224 -18.65 -11.67 2.97
C SER A 224 -18.45 -10.66 1.83
N LEU A 225 -17.22 -10.58 1.31
CA LEU A 225 -16.84 -9.69 0.23
C LEU A 225 -17.26 -10.26 -1.13
N ASN A 226 -17.82 -9.43 -2.01
CA ASN A 226 -18.00 -9.77 -3.42
C ASN A 226 -16.67 -9.57 -4.17
N LEU A 227 -15.74 -10.51 -3.97
CA LEU A 227 -14.36 -10.44 -4.45
C LEU A 227 -14.15 -11.36 -5.64
N HIS A 228 -13.61 -10.82 -6.72
CA HIS A 228 -13.27 -11.54 -7.95
C HIS A 228 -11.75 -11.46 -8.20
N VAL A 229 -11.24 -12.43 -8.92
CA VAL A 229 -9.86 -12.41 -9.44
C VAL A 229 -9.96 -12.42 -10.96
N ASP A 230 -9.38 -11.42 -11.59
CA ASP A 230 -9.39 -11.28 -13.04
C ASP A 230 -8.41 -12.25 -13.68
N ALA A 231 -8.81 -12.89 -14.77
CA ALA A 231 -8.02 -13.88 -15.50
C ALA A 231 -7.54 -13.39 -16.88
N THR A 232 -7.74 -12.10 -17.18
CA THR A 232 -7.43 -11.54 -18.51
C THR A 232 -5.98 -11.81 -18.91
N LEU A 233 -5.03 -11.54 -18.02
CA LEU A 233 -3.62 -11.78 -18.31
C LEU A 233 -3.28 -13.26 -18.51
N GLU A 234 -3.95 -14.14 -17.75
CA GLU A 234 -3.73 -15.58 -17.89
C GLU A 234 -4.20 -16.12 -19.25
N HIS A 235 -5.27 -15.52 -19.80
CA HIS A 235 -5.84 -15.95 -21.08
C HIS A 235 -5.21 -15.27 -22.28
N HIS A 236 -4.75 -14.03 -22.16
CA HIS A 236 -4.38 -13.19 -23.32
C HIS A 236 -2.90 -12.81 -23.37
N ALA A 237 -2.17 -12.85 -22.25
CA ALA A 237 -0.75 -12.52 -22.26
C ALA A 237 0.06 -13.58 -23.01
N THR A 238 0.99 -13.11 -23.85
CA THR A 238 1.96 -13.94 -24.56
C THR A 238 2.98 -14.55 -23.58
N ASP A 239 3.72 -15.59 -24.03
CA ASP A 239 4.76 -16.20 -23.20
C ASP A 239 5.86 -15.20 -22.83
N SER A 240 6.20 -14.27 -23.72
CA SER A 240 7.15 -13.19 -23.43
C SER A 240 6.64 -12.26 -22.33
N GLN A 241 5.38 -11.86 -22.38
CA GLN A 241 4.74 -11.02 -21.36
C GLN A 241 4.66 -11.76 -20.01
N LYS A 242 4.33 -13.04 -20.00
CA LYS A 242 4.35 -13.88 -18.79
C LYS A 242 5.74 -14.02 -18.19
N SER A 243 6.76 -14.18 -19.04
CA SER A 243 8.16 -14.22 -18.60
C SER A 243 8.61 -12.89 -17.96
N SER A 244 8.07 -11.78 -18.42
CA SER A 244 8.34 -10.44 -17.90
C SER A 244 7.47 -10.07 -16.69
N CYS A 245 6.58 -10.95 -16.26
CA CYS A 245 5.68 -10.76 -15.12
C CYS A 245 4.91 -9.42 -15.20
N ILE A 246 4.32 -9.12 -16.36
CA ILE A 246 3.61 -7.86 -16.58
C ILE A 246 2.35 -7.75 -15.76
N ASP A 247 1.93 -6.52 -15.46
CA ASP A 247 0.63 -6.22 -14.88
C ASP A 247 -0.41 -5.81 -15.97
N ILE A 248 -1.62 -5.48 -15.53
CA ILE A 248 -2.71 -5.12 -16.46
C ILE A 248 -2.44 -3.79 -17.19
N LEU A 249 -1.72 -2.84 -16.57
CA LEU A 249 -1.33 -1.60 -17.24
C LEU A 249 -0.29 -1.87 -18.33
N ASP A 250 0.74 -2.65 -18.02
CA ASP A 250 1.75 -3.06 -19.01
C ASP A 250 1.11 -3.74 -20.22
N PHE A 251 0.12 -4.60 -19.97
CA PHE A 251 -0.63 -5.28 -21.02
C PHE A 251 -1.37 -4.28 -21.93
N ILE A 252 -2.04 -3.29 -21.35
CA ILE A 252 -2.76 -2.23 -22.09
C ILE A 252 -1.76 -1.37 -22.91
N LEU A 253 -0.61 -1.02 -22.32
CA LEU A 253 0.41 -0.20 -22.99
C LEU A 253 1.10 -0.92 -24.15
N GLN A 254 1.11 -2.27 -24.16
CA GLN A 254 1.72 -3.10 -25.20
C GLN A 254 0.72 -3.60 -26.26
N SER A 255 -0.59 -3.32 -26.07
CA SER A 255 -1.66 -3.72 -27.01
C SER A 255 -1.82 -2.71 -28.14
#